data_aeade74f7c397d1176d9056a094e329a
#
_entry.id   aeade74f7c397d1176d9056a094e329a
#
_cell.length_a   1.000
_cell.length_b   1.000
_cell.length_c   1.000
_cell.angle_alpha   90.00
_cell.angle_beta   90.00
_cell.angle_gamma   90.00
#
_symmetry.space_group_name_H-M   'P 1'
#
loop_
_entity.id
_entity.type
_entity.pdbx_description
1 polymer ?
#
loop_
_entity_poly.entity_id
_entity_poly.type
_entity_poly.pdbx_seq_one_letter_code
_entity_poly.pdbx_strand_id
1 'polypeptide(L)'
;MSSKKGVAITVAILIAITIASFSVWIVNNTTNTEMTIVVTNFENHQEGISERHKIISNAVEVSFLELIDGKISTEEYVRIAEVSSSQNNALLIELAYSDAPEEWQENYINRIASLKSFEAYIIETMVMANLINS
;
A
#
# COMPACT_ATOMS: atom_id res chain seq x y z
N MET A 1 -19.32 -19.35 -5.21
CA MET A 1 -19.39 -19.43 -3.76
C MET A 1 -19.15 -18.11 -3.12
N SER A 2 -20.03 -17.70 -2.24
CA SER A 2 -20.04 -16.41 -1.59
C SER A 2 -18.83 -16.15 -0.71
N SER A 3 -18.15 -17.18 -0.20
CA SER A 3 -17.03 -17.04 0.74
C SER A 3 -15.80 -16.35 0.14
N LYS A 4 -15.54 -16.57 -1.16
CA LYS A 4 -14.37 -15.96 -1.82
C LYS A 4 -14.61 -14.51 -2.19
N LYS A 5 -15.82 -14.18 -2.60
CA LYS A 5 -16.25 -12.81 -2.80
C LYS A 5 -16.23 -12.05 -1.47
N GLY A 6 -16.60 -12.72 -0.38
CA GLY A 6 -16.53 -12.18 0.96
C GLY A 6 -15.11 -11.86 1.40
N VAL A 7 -14.14 -12.73 1.06
CA VAL A 7 -12.71 -12.49 1.37
C VAL A 7 -12.21 -11.26 0.62
N ALA A 8 -12.52 -11.12 -0.67
CA ALA A 8 -12.12 -9.97 -1.47
C ALA A 8 -12.71 -8.67 -0.90
N ILE A 9 -13.98 -8.70 -0.50
CA ILE A 9 -14.64 -7.54 0.13
C ILE A 9 -13.99 -7.20 1.46
N THR A 10 -13.69 -8.23 2.28
CA THR A 10 -13.03 -8.03 3.57
C THR A 10 -11.64 -7.39 3.38
N VAL A 11 -10.87 -7.87 2.42
CA VAL A 11 -9.55 -7.31 2.09
C VAL A 11 -9.71 -5.85 1.65
N ALA A 12 -10.67 -5.54 0.79
CA ALA A 12 -10.93 -4.19 0.33
C ALA A 12 -11.31 -3.26 1.50
N ILE A 13 -12.11 -3.75 2.44
CA ILE A 13 -12.50 -3.00 3.64
C ILE A 13 -11.28 -2.73 4.53
N LEU A 14 -10.43 -3.73 4.75
CA LEU A 14 -9.21 -3.56 5.53
C LEU A 14 -8.28 -2.53 4.91
N ILE A 15 -8.14 -2.56 3.59
CA ILE A 15 -7.34 -1.58 2.85
C ILE A 15 -7.95 -0.19 3.02
N ALA A 16 -9.26 -0.05 2.89
CA ALA A 16 -9.96 1.23 3.05
C ALA A 16 -9.79 1.80 4.46
N ILE A 17 -9.87 0.95 5.49
CA ILE A 17 -9.66 1.35 6.88
C ILE A 17 -8.23 1.86 7.08
N THR A 18 -7.25 1.19 6.50
CA THR A 18 -5.85 1.59 6.58
C THR A 18 -5.64 2.96 5.92
N ILE A 19 -6.25 3.20 4.76
CA ILE A 19 -6.18 4.50 4.07
C ILE A 19 -6.82 5.59 4.93
N ALA A 20 -7.99 5.34 5.50
CA ALA A 20 -8.68 6.29 6.35
C ALA A 20 -7.82 6.67 7.57
N SER A 21 -7.17 5.69 8.19
CA SER A 21 -6.27 5.92 9.31
C SER A 21 -5.08 6.79 8.91
N PHE A 22 -4.50 6.53 7.76
CA PHE A 22 -3.41 7.33 7.19
C PHE A 22 -3.85 8.75 6.92
N SER A 23 -5.02 8.93 6.31
CA SER A 23 -5.55 10.25 5.96
C SER A 23 -5.73 11.12 7.20
N VAL A 24 -6.29 10.55 8.27
CA VAL A 24 -6.47 11.27 9.54
C VAL A 24 -5.13 11.67 10.13
N TRP A 25 -4.16 10.74 10.11
CA TRP A 25 -2.84 11.01 10.64
C TRP A 25 -2.11 12.11 9.87
N ILE A 26 -2.16 12.06 8.53
CA ILE A 26 -1.55 13.08 7.67
C ILE A 26 -2.19 14.44 7.91
N VAL A 27 -3.52 14.50 7.97
CA VAL A 27 -4.25 15.75 8.21
C VAL A 27 -3.87 16.34 9.56
N ASN A 28 -3.77 15.51 10.60
CA ASN A 28 -3.39 15.98 11.92
C ASN A 28 -1.95 16.51 11.98
N ASN A 29 -1.06 15.97 11.16
CA ASN A 29 0.34 16.39 11.11
C ASN A 29 0.60 17.55 10.14
N THR A 30 -0.32 17.83 9.23
CA THR A 30 -0.17 18.90 8.24
C THR A 30 -0.85 20.21 8.63
N THR A 31 -1.20 20.39 9.90
CA THR A 31 -1.73 21.66 10.40
C THR A 31 -0.71 22.81 10.37
N ASN A 32 0.55 22.49 10.16
CA ASN A 32 1.62 23.47 9.95
C ASN A 32 2.02 23.48 8.48
N THR A 33 2.46 24.64 8.00
CA THR A 33 2.79 24.90 6.60
C THR A 33 3.97 24.09 6.06
N GLU A 34 4.70 23.37 6.88
CA GLU A 34 5.78 22.50 6.46
C GLU A 34 5.38 21.03 6.62
N MET A 35 5.50 20.30 5.53
CA MET A 35 5.18 18.88 5.48
C MET A 35 6.37 18.08 5.97
N THR A 36 6.62 18.17 7.28
CA THR A 36 7.66 17.35 7.92
C THR A 36 7.00 16.37 8.87
N ILE A 37 7.24 15.09 8.63
CA ILE A 37 6.73 14.03 9.48
C ILE A 37 7.73 13.83 10.62
N VAL A 38 7.29 14.08 11.84
CA VAL A 38 8.14 13.93 13.02
C VAL A 38 8.17 12.46 13.44
N VAL A 39 9.33 11.85 13.37
CA VAL A 39 9.56 10.48 13.81
C VAL A 39 10.43 10.52 15.04
N THR A 40 9.92 9.99 16.15
CA THR A 40 10.64 9.95 17.42
C THR A 40 11.45 8.68 17.61
N ASN A 41 11.05 7.60 16.91
CA ASN A 41 11.74 6.32 16.96
C ASN A 41 11.76 5.71 15.55
N PHE A 42 12.90 5.79 14.89
CA PHE A 42 13.07 5.35 13.51
C PHE A 42 12.96 3.83 13.37
N GLU A 43 13.40 3.07 14.36
CA GLU A 43 13.26 1.62 14.36
C GLU A 43 11.78 1.20 14.32
N ASN A 44 10.98 1.75 15.22
CA ASN A 44 9.55 1.48 15.27
C ASN A 44 8.84 1.99 14.01
N HIS A 45 9.27 3.11 13.48
CA HIS A 45 8.73 3.66 12.24
C HIS A 45 8.97 2.70 11.07
N GLN A 46 10.19 2.19 10.95
CA GLN A 46 10.55 1.21 9.91
C GLN A 46 9.76 -0.08 10.06
N GLU A 47 9.57 -0.57 11.28
CA GLU A 47 8.75 -1.77 11.52
C GLU A 47 7.30 -1.53 11.11
N GLY A 48 6.75 -0.38 11.45
CA GLY A 48 5.38 0.00 11.08
C GLY A 48 5.21 0.08 9.58
N ILE A 49 6.16 0.67 8.88
CA ILE A 49 6.17 0.72 7.40
C ILE A 49 6.23 -0.69 6.84
N SER A 50 7.12 -1.54 7.36
CA SER A 50 7.29 -2.91 6.90
C SER A 50 6.01 -3.73 7.07
N GLU A 51 5.37 -3.63 8.22
CA GLU A 51 4.11 -4.33 8.49
C GLU A 51 2.99 -3.88 7.56
N ARG A 52 2.85 -2.58 7.37
CA ARG A 52 1.83 -2.04 6.47
C ARG A 52 2.09 -2.44 5.03
N HIS A 53 3.35 -2.41 4.59
CA HIS A 53 3.74 -2.90 3.27
C HIS A 53 3.37 -4.38 3.09
N LYS A 54 3.65 -5.19 4.12
CA LYS A 54 3.34 -6.61 4.09
C LYS A 54 1.84 -6.87 3.93
N ILE A 55 0.99 -6.11 4.62
CA ILE A 55 -0.46 -6.22 4.51
C ILE A 55 -0.92 -5.85 3.09
N ILE A 56 -0.41 -4.75 2.55
CA ILE A 56 -0.75 -4.29 1.20
C ILE A 56 -0.31 -5.31 0.15
N SER A 57 0.93 -5.78 0.27
CA SER A 57 1.51 -6.76 -0.64
C SER A 57 0.71 -8.06 -0.65
N ASN A 58 0.33 -8.54 0.53
CA ASN A 58 -0.46 -9.76 0.69
C ASN A 58 -1.85 -9.59 0.04
N ALA A 59 -2.48 -8.45 0.23
CA ALA A 59 -3.78 -8.15 -0.36
C ALA A 59 -3.73 -8.20 -1.89
N VAL A 60 -2.73 -7.59 -2.48
CA VAL A 60 -2.55 -7.58 -3.94
C VAL A 60 -2.29 -9.00 -4.45
N GLU A 61 -1.38 -9.71 -3.81
CA GLU A 61 -0.99 -11.07 -4.23
C GLU A 61 -2.17 -12.03 -4.17
N VAL A 62 -2.89 -12.07 -3.06
CA VAL A 62 -4.06 -12.93 -2.87
C VAL A 62 -5.14 -12.58 -3.89
N SER A 63 -5.42 -11.30 -4.07
CA SER A 63 -6.45 -10.84 -5.01
C SER A 63 -6.09 -11.17 -6.45
N PHE A 64 -4.82 -11.05 -6.82
CA PHE A 64 -4.37 -11.38 -8.17
C PHE A 64 -4.53 -12.87 -8.45
N LEU A 65 -4.21 -13.73 -7.49
CA LEU A 65 -4.42 -15.17 -7.61
C LEU A 65 -5.91 -15.49 -7.74
N GLU A 66 -6.77 -14.82 -6.99
CA GLU A 66 -8.22 -14.98 -7.11
C GLU A 66 -8.73 -14.55 -8.48
N LEU A 67 -8.17 -13.49 -9.04
CA LEU A 67 -8.49 -13.07 -10.41
C LEU A 67 -8.12 -14.16 -11.41
N ILE A 68 -6.91 -14.71 -11.32
CA ILE A 68 -6.43 -15.76 -12.22
C ILE A 68 -7.32 -17.00 -12.12
N ASP A 69 -7.76 -17.33 -10.91
CA ASP A 69 -8.65 -18.47 -10.66
C ASP A 69 -10.12 -18.19 -11.05
N GLY A 70 -10.42 -16.99 -11.50
CA GLY A 70 -11.77 -16.60 -11.89
C GLY A 70 -12.73 -16.37 -10.74
N LYS A 71 -12.20 -16.16 -9.54
CA LYS A 71 -13.02 -15.99 -8.32
C LYS A 71 -13.47 -14.56 -8.11
N ILE A 72 -12.75 -13.60 -8.66
CA ILE A 72 -13.13 -12.18 -8.66
C ILE A 72 -13.06 -11.67 -10.09
N SER A 73 -13.77 -10.58 -10.37
CA SER A 73 -13.76 -9.93 -11.68
C SER A 73 -12.54 -9.05 -11.84
N THR A 74 -12.22 -8.72 -13.10
CA THR A 74 -11.18 -7.74 -13.41
C THR A 74 -11.46 -6.40 -12.74
N GLU A 75 -12.72 -5.94 -12.75
CA GLU A 75 -13.11 -4.69 -12.10
C GLU A 75 -12.82 -4.71 -10.60
N GLU A 76 -13.15 -5.80 -9.93
CA GLU A 76 -12.88 -5.96 -8.51
C GLU A 76 -11.37 -5.92 -8.23
N TYR A 77 -10.60 -6.63 -9.04
CA TYR A 77 -9.15 -6.66 -8.88
C TYR A 77 -8.54 -5.27 -9.10
N VAL A 78 -8.93 -4.58 -10.16
CA VAL A 78 -8.41 -3.25 -10.48
C VAL A 78 -8.70 -2.28 -9.33
N ARG A 79 -9.89 -2.37 -8.74
CA ARG A 79 -10.27 -1.54 -7.61
C ARG A 79 -9.37 -1.79 -6.39
N ILE A 80 -9.11 -3.06 -6.09
CA ILE A 80 -8.18 -3.44 -5.01
C ILE A 80 -6.77 -2.95 -5.29
N ALA A 81 -6.33 -3.10 -6.53
CA ALA A 81 -5.00 -2.65 -6.95
C ALA A 81 -4.84 -1.13 -6.87
N GLU A 82 -5.85 -0.37 -7.27
CA GLU A 82 -5.83 1.09 -7.17
C GLU A 82 -5.75 1.56 -5.72
N VAL A 83 -6.52 0.93 -4.84
CA VAL A 83 -6.50 1.24 -3.41
C VAL A 83 -5.13 0.89 -2.83
N SER A 84 -4.59 -0.25 -3.20
CA SER A 84 -3.25 -0.69 -2.76
C SER A 84 -2.17 0.25 -3.24
N SER A 85 -2.27 0.72 -4.49
CA SER A 85 -1.36 1.72 -5.05
C SER A 85 -1.38 3.03 -4.25
N SER A 86 -2.57 3.50 -3.91
CA SER A 86 -2.73 4.70 -3.09
C SER A 86 -2.09 4.54 -1.72
N GLN A 87 -2.26 3.39 -1.09
CA GLN A 87 -1.63 3.11 0.20
C GLN A 87 -0.13 3.04 0.09
N ASN A 88 0.38 2.40 -0.96
CA ASN A 88 1.80 2.29 -1.21
C ASN A 88 2.42 3.68 -1.40
N ASN A 89 1.74 4.56 -2.13
CA ASN A 89 2.17 5.94 -2.31
C ASN A 89 2.17 6.71 -1.00
N ALA A 90 1.20 6.45 -0.12
CA ALA A 90 1.18 7.06 1.21
C ALA A 90 2.40 6.66 2.03
N LEU A 91 2.82 5.40 1.95
CA LEU A 91 4.04 4.93 2.61
C LEU A 91 5.28 5.61 2.04
N LEU A 92 5.34 5.78 0.72
CA LEU A 92 6.43 6.49 0.05
C LEU A 92 6.54 7.95 0.53
N ILE A 93 5.41 8.63 0.62
CA ILE A 93 5.34 10.00 1.11
C ILE A 93 5.81 10.07 2.55
N GLU A 94 5.33 9.15 3.39
CA GLU A 94 5.73 9.09 4.79
C GLU A 94 7.24 8.93 4.94
N LEU A 95 7.85 8.05 4.16
CA LEU A 95 9.30 7.85 4.19
C LEU A 95 10.05 9.07 3.66
N ALA A 96 9.57 9.66 2.56
CA ALA A 96 10.24 10.78 1.92
C ALA A 96 10.28 12.03 2.82
N TYR A 97 9.22 12.24 3.62
CA TYR A 97 9.11 13.42 4.48
C TYR A 97 9.50 13.17 5.94
N SER A 98 10.00 11.99 6.26
CA SER A 98 10.37 11.63 7.64
C SER A 98 11.72 12.20 8.07
N ASP A 99 12.51 12.72 7.16
CA ASP A 99 13.81 13.36 7.45
C ASP A 99 14.71 12.48 8.33
N ALA A 100 15.04 11.30 7.82
CA ALA A 100 15.83 10.32 8.55
C ALA A 100 17.25 10.80 8.81
N PRO A 101 17.81 10.59 10.03
CA PRO A 101 19.20 10.88 10.30
C PRO A 101 20.12 9.99 9.47
N GLU A 102 21.36 10.40 9.35
CA GLU A 102 22.36 9.73 8.48
C GLU A 102 22.43 8.22 8.71
N GLU A 103 22.37 7.80 9.95
CA GLU A 103 22.43 6.38 10.32
C GLU A 103 21.24 5.56 9.79
N TRP A 104 20.11 6.22 9.50
CA TRP A 104 18.89 5.56 9.00
C TRP A 104 18.63 5.80 7.51
N GLN A 105 19.39 6.70 6.87
CA GLN A 105 19.15 7.07 5.47
C GLN A 105 19.23 5.90 4.51
N GLU A 106 20.22 5.01 4.70
CA GLU A 106 20.36 3.83 3.85
C GLU A 106 19.13 2.92 3.96
N ASN A 107 18.66 2.69 5.18
CA ASN A 107 17.45 1.88 5.42
C ASN A 107 16.23 2.51 4.75
N TYR A 108 16.09 3.83 4.83
CA TYR A 108 14.97 4.55 4.22
C TYR A 108 15.04 4.49 2.70
N ILE A 109 16.22 4.69 2.13
CA ILE A 109 16.43 4.61 0.68
C ILE A 109 16.10 3.22 0.15
N ASN A 110 16.55 2.18 0.86
CA ASN A 110 16.26 0.81 0.48
C ASN A 110 14.76 0.50 0.57
N ARG A 111 14.11 1.03 1.58
CA ARG A 111 12.66 0.85 1.74
C ARG A 111 11.89 1.57 0.64
N ILE A 112 12.29 2.79 0.30
CA ILE A 112 11.69 3.56 -0.80
C ILE A 112 11.85 2.80 -2.11
N ALA A 113 13.03 2.25 -2.39
CA ALA A 113 13.28 1.46 -3.59
C ALA A 113 12.37 0.24 -3.64
N SER A 114 12.20 -0.46 -2.52
CA SER A 114 11.31 -1.62 -2.41
C SER A 114 9.85 -1.24 -2.69
N LEU A 115 9.38 -0.14 -2.13
CA LEU A 115 8.01 0.34 -2.35
C LEU A 115 7.78 0.79 -3.79
N LYS A 116 8.78 1.40 -4.42
CA LYS A 116 8.69 1.77 -5.85
C LYS A 116 8.61 0.55 -6.74
N SER A 117 9.39 -0.49 -6.43
CA SER A 117 9.33 -1.77 -7.16
C SER A 117 7.96 -2.42 -6.99
N PHE A 118 7.40 -2.35 -5.82
CA PHE A 118 6.06 -2.87 -5.54
C PHE A 118 5.00 -2.09 -6.32
N GLU A 119 5.12 -0.77 -6.40
CA GLU A 119 4.21 0.06 -7.20
C GLU A 119 4.23 -0.36 -8.67
N ALA A 120 5.42 -0.59 -9.23
CA ALA A 120 5.57 -1.09 -10.59
C ALA A 120 4.88 -2.46 -10.76
N TYR A 121 5.02 -3.34 -9.77
CA TYR A 121 4.35 -4.64 -9.76
C TYR A 121 2.83 -4.49 -9.78
N ILE A 122 2.27 -3.61 -8.96
CA ILE A 122 0.82 -3.35 -8.94
C ILE A 122 0.34 -2.91 -10.32
N ILE A 123 1.05 -1.97 -10.94
CA ILE A 123 0.70 -1.45 -12.27
C ILE A 123 0.73 -2.58 -13.32
N GLU A 124 1.76 -3.42 -13.29
CA GLU A 124 1.87 -4.56 -14.19
C GLU A 124 0.69 -5.53 -14.02
N THR A 125 0.30 -5.81 -12.79
CA THR A 125 -0.84 -6.70 -12.53
C THR A 125 -2.16 -6.11 -13.03
N MET A 126 -2.31 -4.78 -12.97
CA MET A 126 -3.49 -4.12 -13.53
C MET A 126 -3.55 -4.25 -15.05
N VAL A 127 -2.41 -4.11 -15.72
CA VAL A 127 -2.32 -4.31 -17.16
C VAL A 127 -2.67 -5.76 -17.51
N MET A 128 -2.13 -6.72 -16.77
CA MET A 128 -2.42 -8.14 -16.98
C MET A 128 -3.89 -8.46 -16.73
N ALA A 129 -4.49 -7.85 -15.71
CA ALA A 129 -5.91 -8.03 -15.40
C ALA A 129 -6.80 -7.57 -16.57
N ASN A 130 -6.46 -6.44 -17.17
CA ASN A 130 -7.19 -5.92 -18.33
C ASN A 130 -7.03 -6.82 -19.55
N LEU A 131 -5.86 -7.42 -19.74
CA LEU A 131 -5.62 -8.39 -20.82
C LEU A 131 -6.40 -9.67 -20.64
N ILE A 132 -6.54 -10.15 -19.40
CA ILE A 132 -7.33 -11.35 -19.08
C ILE A 132 -8.80 -11.14 -19.46
N ASN A 133 -9.30 -9.93 -19.27
CA ASN A 133 -10.70 -9.60 -19.54
C ASN A 133 -11.01 -9.34 -21.02
N SER A 134 -10.00 -9.24 -21.86
CA SER A 134 -10.21 -8.96 -23.30
C SER A 134 -10.44 -10.19 -24.18
#